data_8b873a97638616c56d6de5cdac76d4e3
#
_entry.id   8b873a97638616c56d6de5cdac76d4e3
#
_cell.length_a   1.000
_cell.length_b   1.000
_cell.length_c   1.000
_cell.angle_alpha   90.00
_cell.angle_beta   90.00
_cell.angle_gamma   90.00
#
_symmetry.space_group_name_H-M   'P 1'
#
loop_
_entity.id
_entity.type
_entity.pdbx_description
1 polymer ?
#
loop_
_entity_poly.entity_id
_entity_poly.type
_entity_poly.pdbx_seq_one_letter_code
_entity_poly.pdbx_strand_id
1 'polypeptide(L)'
;MKKILSVLLLVAFTFAFTSPATAADSANGAKVFTANCAACHLGGRNVVAAAKTLKQDALEKNNMNSLEAIITQVHNGKNAMPAFKSRLNDRQIEDVATYVLEQAAKDWS
;
A
#
# COMPACT_ATOMS: atom_id res chain seq x y z
N MET A 1 -64.49 20.81 -1.34
CA MET A 1 -63.53 20.31 -2.35
C MET A 1 -62.16 20.22 -1.70
N LYS A 2 -61.73 19.03 -1.47
CA LYS A 2 -60.43 18.81 -0.84
C LYS A 2 -59.39 18.70 -1.98
N LYS A 3 -58.56 19.69 -2.10
CA LYS A 3 -57.42 19.59 -2.98
C LYS A 3 -56.37 18.70 -2.28
N ILE A 4 -56.21 17.53 -2.83
CA ILE A 4 -55.12 16.67 -2.43
C ILE A 4 -53.85 17.28 -3.02
N LEU A 5 -53.08 17.95 -2.17
CA LEU A 5 -51.74 18.37 -2.55
C LEU A 5 -50.87 17.10 -2.49
N SER A 6 -50.72 16.49 -3.66
CA SER A 6 -49.66 15.50 -3.81
C SER A 6 -48.34 16.22 -3.68
N VAL A 7 -47.81 16.25 -2.48
CA VAL A 7 -46.42 16.58 -2.29
C VAL A 7 -45.64 15.42 -2.86
N LEU A 8 -45.25 15.56 -4.12
CA LEU A 8 -44.21 14.71 -4.69
C LEU A 8 -42.94 15.07 -3.96
N LEU A 9 -42.67 14.30 -2.93
CA LEU A 9 -41.38 14.34 -2.29
C LEU A 9 -40.40 13.75 -3.28
N LEU A 10 -39.82 14.64 -4.12
CA LEU A 10 -38.68 14.28 -4.94
C LEU A 10 -37.51 14.07 -4.00
N VAL A 11 -37.39 12.84 -3.51
CA VAL A 11 -36.13 12.42 -2.84
C VAL A 11 -35.13 12.35 -3.97
N ALA A 12 -34.43 13.47 -4.18
CA ALA A 12 -33.25 13.48 -5.00
C ALA A 12 -32.22 12.60 -4.26
N PHE A 13 -32.18 11.32 -4.61
CA PHE A 13 -31.05 10.47 -4.28
C PHE A 13 -29.86 11.04 -5.06
N THR A 14 -29.18 12.00 -4.46
CA THR A 14 -27.85 12.33 -4.90
C THR A 14 -26.96 11.14 -4.55
N PHE A 15 -26.84 10.21 -5.50
CA PHE A 15 -25.72 9.31 -5.50
C PHE A 15 -24.47 10.19 -5.64
N ALA A 16 -23.85 10.53 -4.51
CA ALA A 16 -22.52 10.98 -4.54
C ALA A 16 -21.68 9.80 -5.05
N PHE A 17 -21.38 9.81 -6.34
CA PHE A 17 -20.27 9.01 -6.85
C PHE A 17 -19.00 9.57 -6.24
N THR A 18 -18.69 9.14 -5.03
CA THR A 18 -17.32 9.16 -4.60
C THR A 18 -16.62 8.15 -5.51
N SER A 19 -15.90 8.67 -6.51
CA SER A 19 -14.90 7.85 -7.18
C SER A 19 -14.08 7.19 -6.09
N PRO A 20 -14.07 5.86 -5.94
CA PRO A 20 -13.16 5.26 -5.00
C PRO A 20 -11.78 5.74 -5.39
N ALA A 21 -11.09 6.43 -4.47
CA ALA A 21 -9.66 6.60 -4.59
C ALA A 21 -9.15 5.21 -4.96
N THR A 22 -8.52 5.07 -6.14
CA THR A 22 -8.05 3.79 -6.63
C THR A 22 -7.23 3.15 -5.53
N ALA A 23 -7.77 2.12 -4.87
CA ALA A 23 -7.06 1.38 -3.86
C ALA A 23 -5.76 0.86 -4.46
N ALA A 24 -4.70 0.85 -3.67
CA ALA A 24 -3.44 0.28 -4.08
C ALA A 24 -3.64 -1.18 -4.53
N ASP A 25 -2.97 -1.56 -5.59
CA ASP A 25 -3.05 -2.89 -6.19
C ASP A 25 -1.94 -3.77 -5.65
N SER A 26 -2.25 -4.63 -4.66
CA SER A 26 -1.27 -5.53 -4.07
C SER A 26 -0.81 -6.63 -5.04
N ALA A 27 -1.62 -7.00 -6.02
CA ALA A 27 -1.20 -7.94 -7.07
C ALA A 27 -0.13 -7.32 -7.97
N ASN A 28 -0.27 -6.04 -8.32
CA ASN A 28 0.79 -5.29 -8.99
C ASN A 28 1.99 -5.10 -8.07
N GLY A 29 1.76 -4.85 -6.79
CA GLY A 29 2.82 -4.77 -5.77
C GLY A 29 3.67 -6.03 -5.68
N ALA A 30 3.06 -7.21 -5.81
CA ALA A 30 3.78 -8.48 -5.88
C ALA A 30 4.72 -8.54 -7.09
N LYS A 31 4.30 -8.06 -8.24
CA LYS A 31 5.13 -8.00 -9.45
C LYS A 31 6.28 -7.02 -9.30
N VAL A 32 6.02 -5.84 -8.75
CA VAL A 32 7.05 -4.83 -8.45
C VAL A 32 8.07 -5.39 -7.46
N PHE A 33 7.61 -6.07 -6.42
CA PHE A 33 8.46 -6.70 -5.41
C PHE A 33 9.38 -7.75 -6.03
N THR A 34 8.84 -8.67 -6.81
CA THR A 34 9.61 -9.73 -7.47
C THR A 34 10.70 -9.16 -8.37
N ALA A 35 10.39 -8.11 -9.11
CA ALA A 35 11.34 -7.50 -10.06
C ALA A 35 12.41 -6.62 -9.40
N ASN A 36 12.10 -5.96 -8.26
CA ASN A 36 12.94 -4.89 -7.72
C ASN A 36 13.42 -5.11 -6.28
N CYS A 37 12.78 -5.95 -5.51
CA CYS A 37 12.99 -6.08 -4.06
C CYS A 37 13.48 -7.46 -3.65
N ALA A 38 13.07 -8.50 -4.38
CA ALA A 38 13.29 -9.89 -4.00
C ALA A 38 14.78 -10.28 -3.91
N ALA A 39 15.67 -9.61 -4.64
CA ALA A 39 17.10 -9.89 -4.56
C ALA A 39 17.64 -9.76 -3.13
N CYS A 40 17.13 -8.83 -2.34
CA CYS A 40 17.50 -8.62 -0.94
C CYS A 40 16.42 -9.09 0.05
N HIS A 41 15.16 -9.04 -0.35
CA HIS A 41 14.01 -9.23 0.54
C HIS A 41 13.17 -10.47 0.25
N LEU A 42 13.70 -11.45 -0.48
CA LEU A 42 12.95 -12.67 -0.80
C LEU A 42 12.34 -13.31 0.47
N GLY A 43 11.05 -13.58 0.44
CA GLY A 43 10.33 -14.16 1.57
C GLY A 43 10.26 -13.25 2.80
N GLY A 44 10.42 -11.94 2.63
CA GLY A 44 10.44 -10.97 3.72
C GLY A 44 11.75 -10.87 4.47
N ARG A 45 12.81 -11.49 3.98
CA ARG A 45 14.14 -11.47 4.60
C ARG A 45 14.88 -10.17 4.29
N ASN A 46 16.06 -10.05 4.84
CA ASN A 46 17.03 -9.01 4.50
C ASN A 46 18.41 -9.64 4.47
N VAL A 47 19.01 -9.75 3.30
CA VAL A 47 20.30 -10.42 3.10
C VAL A 47 21.48 -9.57 3.56
N VAL A 48 21.30 -8.24 3.73
CA VAL A 48 22.36 -7.32 4.17
C VAL A 48 22.31 -7.10 5.69
N ALA A 49 21.13 -6.89 6.25
CA ALA A 49 20.92 -6.64 7.66
C ALA A 49 19.89 -7.64 8.22
N ALA A 50 20.35 -8.81 8.62
CA ALA A 50 19.51 -9.94 8.99
C ALA A 50 18.45 -9.66 10.07
N ALA A 51 18.70 -8.69 10.96
CA ALA A 51 17.74 -8.27 11.98
C ALA A 51 16.63 -7.32 11.45
N LYS A 52 16.85 -6.72 10.29
CA LYS A 52 15.93 -5.73 9.67
C LYS A 52 15.11 -6.38 8.56
N THR A 53 14.39 -7.43 8.89
CA THR A 53 13.51 -8.12 7.96
C THR A 53 12.26 -7.32 7.69
N LEU A 54 11.44 -7.78 6.73
CA LEU A 54 10.11 -7.22 6.45
C LEU A 54 9.00 -7.97 7.21
N LYS A 55 9.35 -8.76 8.21
CA LYS A 55 8.37 -9.39 9.08
C LYS A 55 7.74 -8.37 10.01
N GLN A 56 6.52 -8.65 10.45
CA GLN A 56 5.72 -7.72 11.25
C GLN A 56 6.46 -7.22 12.49
N ASP A 57 7.09 -8.11 13.26
CA ASP A 57 7.82 -7.77 14.48
C ASP A 57 9.01 -6.84 14.21
N ALA A 58 9.77 -7.09 13.15
CA ALA A 58 10.88 -6.23 12.76
C ALA A 58 10.41 -4.86 12.25
N LEU A 59 9.32 -4.83 11.47
CA LEU A 59 8.73 -3.56 11.02
C LEU A 59 8.25 -2.72 12.21
N GLU A 60 7.62 -3.33 13.20
CA GLU A 60 7.18 -2.65 14.42
C GLU A 60 8.38 -2.12 15.22
N LYS A 61 9.38 -2.96 15.44
CA LYS A 61 10.60 -2.59 16.19
C LYS A 61 11.36 -1.42 15.57
N ASN A 62 11.35 -1.33 14.25
CA ASN A 62 12.08 -0.30 13.51
C ASN A 62 11.20 0.89 13.09
N ASN A 63 9.99 1.00 13.64
CA ASN A 63 9.03 2.06 13.29
C ASN A 63 8.69 2.11 11.79
N MET A 64 8.67 0.96 11.14
CA MET A 64 8.41 0.82 9.71
C MET A 64 7.04 0.20 9.40
N ASN A 65 6.24 -0.09 10.42
CA ASN A 65 4.94 -0.77 10.25
C ASN A 65 3.83 0.22 9.89
N SER A 66 4.04 0.96 8.82
CA SER A 66 3.02 1.82 8.21
C SER A 66 3.27 1.97 6.73
N LEU A 67 2.20 2.21 5.98
CA LEU A 67 2.27 2.45 4.54
C LEU A 67 3.19 3.63 4.23
N GLU A 68 3.03 4.73 4.94
CA GLU A 68 3.82 5.94 4.75
C GLU A 68 5.31 5.72 5.00
N ALA A 69 5.67 5.02 6.07
CA ALA A 69 7.06 4.75 6.40
C ALA A 69 7.74 3.91 5.31
N ILE A 70 7.06 2.88 4.81
CA ILE A 70 7.59 2.03 3.74
C ILE A 70 7.69 2.80 2.42
N ILE A 71 6.67 3.57 2.05
CA ILE A 71 6.71 4.43 0.85
C ILE A 71 7.90 5.36 0.91
N THR A 72 8.11 6.04 2.03
CA THR A 72 9.22 6.98 2.21
C THR A 72 10.57 6.29 2.04
N GLN A 73 10.75 5.12 2.62
CA GLN A 73 12.01 4.39 2.52
C GLN A 73 12.27 3.83 1.12
N VAL A 74 11.26 3.30 0.44
CA VAL A 74 11.38 2.84 -0.94
C VAL A 74 11.71 4.01 -1.87
N HIS A 75 11.06 5.14 -1.68
CA HIS A 75 11.27 6.35 -2.47
C HIS A 75 12.71 6.87 -2.32
N ASN A 76 13.18 7.02 -1.10
CA ASN A 76 14.46 7.67 -0.78
C ASN A 76 15.63 6.73 -0.60
N GLY A 77 15.40 5.45 -0.35
CA GLY A 77 16.43 4.49 0.04
C GLY A 77 16.96 4.72 1.45
N LYS A 78 17.81 3.82 1.90
CA LYS A 78 18.53 3.92 3.18
C LYS A 78 19.70 2.97 3.20
N ASN A 79 20.92 3.47 3.47
CA ASN A 79 22.13 2.67 3.51
C ASN A 79 22.31 1.85 2.21
N ALA A 80 22.41 0.52 2.31
CA ALA A 80 22.54 -0.37 1.15
C ALA A 80 21.27 -0.48 0.30
N MET A 81 20.11 -0.09 0.81
CA MET A 81 18.86 -0.08 0.06
C MET A 81 18.83 1.13 -0.88
N PRO A 82 18.76 0.90 -2.21
CA PRO A 82 18.74 2.01 -3.17
C PRO A 82 17.42 2.79 -3.11
N ALA A 83 17.47 4.03 -3.57
CA ALA A 83 16.27 4.84 -3.79
C ALA A 83 15.58 4.42 -5.09
N PHE A 84 14.29 4.26 -5.07
CA PHE A 84 13.50 3.83 -6.22
C PHE A 84 12.72 4.94 -6.91
N LYS A 85 12.82 6.18 -6.45
CA LYS A 85 12.06 7.32 -7.01
C LYS A 85 12.29 7.57 -8.50
N SER A 86 13.45 7.19 -9.02
CA SER A 86 13.78 7.31 -10.44
C SER A 86 13.48 6.05 -11.28
N ARG A 87 13.15 4.94 -10.62
CA ARG A 87 12.89 3.64 -11.26
C ARG A 87 11.42 3.25 -11.25
N LEU A 88 10.70 3.66 -10.20
CA LEU A 88 9.30 3.37 -9.97
C LEU A 88 8.51 4.66 -9.86
N ASN A 89 7.31 4.69 -10.41
CA ASN A 89 6.39 5.80 -10.17
C ASN A 89 5.72 5.69 -8.80
N ASP A 90 5.05 6.73 -8.37
CA ASP A 90 4.41 6.80 -7.05
C ASP A 90 3.38 5.69 -6.85
N ARG A 91 2.66 5.31 -7.90
CA ARG A 91 1.68 4.23 -7.86
C ARG A 91 2.33 2.88 -7.61
N GLN A 92 3.42 2.58 -8.29
CA GLN A 92 4.16 1.33 -8.10
C GLN A 92 4.75 1.25 -6.69
N ILE A 93 5.24 2.36 -6.17
CA ILE A 93 5.77 2.43 -4.80
C ILE A 93 4.65 2.18 -3.78
N GLU A 94 3.49 2.79 -3.96
CA GLU A 94 2.32 2.54 -3.11
C GLU A 94 1.86 1.08 -3.18
N ASP A 95 1.79 0.52 -4.37
CA ASP A 95 1.40 -0.88 -4.58
C ASP A 95 2.36 -1.86 -3.89
N VAL A 96 3.67 -1.65 -4.02
CA VAL A 96 4.65 -2.55 -3.39
C VAL A 96 4.68 -2.37 -1.87
N ALA A 97 4.51 -1.16 -1.36
CA ALA A 97 4.42 -0.92 0.08
C ALA A 97 3.18 -1.60 0.68
N THR A 98 2.05 -1.54 0.00
CA THR A 98 0.82 -2.24 0.39
C THR A 98 1.03 -3.75 0.40
N TYR A 99 1.66 -4.28 -0.64
CA TYR A 99 2.00 -5.70 -0.71
C TYR A 99 2.87 -6.15 0.46
N VAL A 100 3.91 -5.38 0.80
CA VAL A 100 4.79 -5.69 1.93
C VAL A 100 4.03 -5.74 3.25
N LEU A 101 3.16 -4.76 3.52
CA LEU A 101 2.35 -4.76 4.74
C LEU A 101 1.38 -5.93 4.81
N GLU A 102 0.76 -6.30 3.70
CA GLU A 102 -0.13 -7.46 3.64
C GLU A 102 0.62 -8.76 3.89
N GLN A 103 1.80 -8.92 3.30
CA GLN A 103 2.64 -10.09 3.52
C GLN A 103 3.15 -10.16 4.96
N ALA A 104 3.55 -9.04 5.54
CA ALA A 104 3.97 -8.99 6.93
C ALA A 104 2.85 -9.44 7.88
N ALA A 105 1.61 -9.02 7.62
CA ALA A 105 0.43 -9.43 8.39
C ALA A 105 0.15 -10.94 8.32
N LYS A 106 0.60 -11.60 7.25
CA LYS A 106 0.48 -13.06 7.04
C LYS A 106 1.76 -13.82 7.40
N ASP A 107 2.75 -13.15 7.96
CA ASP A 107 4.09 -13.70 8.22
C ASP A 107 4.76 -14.29 6.96
N TRP A 108 4.51 -13.66 5.81
CA TRP A 108 5.07 -14.06 4.49
C TRP A 108 4.73 -15.50 4.10
N SER A 109 3.62 -16.00 4.58
CA SER A 109 3.12 -17.36 4.30
C SER A 109 2.39 -17.46 2.96
#